data_96258856c3511b6f60583a6c152170df
#
_entry.id   96258856c3511b6f60583a6c152170df
#
_cell.length_a   1.000
_cell.length_b   1.000
_cell.length_c   1.000
_cell.angle_alpha   90.00
_cell.angle_beta   90.00
_cell.angle_gamma   90.00
#
_symmetry.space_group_name_H-M   'P 1'
#
loop_
_entity.id
_entity.type
_entity.pdbx_description
1 polymer ?
#
loop_
_entity_poly.entity_id
_entity_poly.type
_entity_poly.pdbx_seq_one_letter_code
_entity_poly.pdbx_strand_id
1 'polypeptide(L)'
;DLFMFFFFWEMMLVPMYFLIALWGHSSSDGKKTRIYAATKFFIFTQASGLIMLVAILGLVLVHFNQTGVITFAYADLLKTKLAPGTEYILMLGFFIAFAVKLPVVPLHSWLPDAHAQAPTAGSVDLAGILLKTAAYGLLRFALPLFPNASAEFAPIAMTLGLVGIFYGAFLAFAQTDIKRLIAFSSVSHMGFVLIGIYSGSQQALQGVLIQMIAHGLSAAALFILSGQLYERLHTRDMREMGGLWSRIAYIPAISLFFAAASLGLPGTGNFVGEFLILLGSFASSPWITAIATSGLVFGSVYSLIMIHRAYFGPSKSDEVLKGMDGREMIMVLGLAVLLVVLGVFPQPFLDTSAATMHGVQQWLGTAFTQLASAR
;
A
#
# COMPACT_ATOMS: atom_id res chain seq x y z
N ASP A 1 4.27 19.02 13.31
CA ASP A 1 3.76 18.72 14.64
C ASP A 1 3.20 17.30 14.68
N LEU A 2 3.70 16.48 15.61
CA LEU A 2 3.33 15.04 15.68
C LEU A 2 1.90 14.83 16.21
N PHE A 3 1.43 15.70 17.10
CA PHE A 3 0.06 15.59 17.60
C PHE A 3 -0.97 15.94 16.51
N MET A 4 -0.69 16.95 15.71
CA MET A 4 -1.52 17.30 14.55
C MET A 4 -1.50 16.18 13.51
N PHE A 5 -0.34 15.56 13.26
CA PHE A 5 -0.28 14.38 12.39
C PHE A 5 -1.16 13.24 12.91
N PHE A 6 -1.06 12.90 14.20
CA PHE A 6 -1.91 11.88 14.82
C PHE A 6 -3.39 12.24 14.70
N PHE A 7 -3.77 13.49 14.98
CA PHE A 7 -5.16 13.94 14.91
C PHE A 7 -5.75 13.72 13.50
N PHE A 8 -5.05 14.16 12.45
CA PHE A 8 -5.51 13.94 11.08
C PHE A 8 -5.42 12.49 10.65
N TRP A 9 -4.46 11.73 11.17
CA TRP A 9 -4.36 10.30 10.95
C TRP A 9 -5.59 9.52 11.45
N GLU A 10 -6.12 9.91 12.61
CA GLU A 10 -7.33 9.33 13.16
C GLU A 10 -8.60 9.90 12.49
N MET A 11 -8.62 11.18 12.18
CA MET A 11 -9.79 11.86 11.61
C MET A 11 -10.18 11.27 10.25
N MET A 12 -9.25 10.77 9.44
CA MET A 12 -9.57 10.12 8.16
C MET A 12 -10.31 8.78 8.32
N LEU A 13 -10.28 8.16 9.51
CA LEU A 13 -10.96 6.89 9.76
C LEU A 13 -12.47 7.05 9.84
N VAL A 14 -12.93 8.17 10.41
CA VAL A 14 -14.35 8.41 10.68
C VAL A 14 -15.18 8.46 9.39
N PRO A 15 -14.86 9.29 8.39
CA PRO A 15 -15.61 9.30 7.14
C PRO A 15 -15.52 7.96 6.39
N MET A 16 -14.37 7.27 6.44
CA MET A 16 -14.23 5.97 5.80
C MET A 16 -15.10 4.90 6.48
N TYR A 17 -15.17 4.90 7.81
CA TYR A 17 -16.08 4.02 8.55
C TYR A 17 -17.52 4.20 8.09
N PHE A 18 -17.99 5.44 8.02
CA PHE A 18 -19.37 5.74 7.58
C PHE A 18 -19.59 5.41 6.10
N LEU A 19 -18.61 5.66 5.23
CA LEU A 19 -18.70 5.25 3.83
C LEU A 19 -18.92 3.75 3.69
N ILE A 20 -18.19 2.93 4.43
CA ILE A 20 -18.35 1.47 4.39
C ILE A 20 -19.67 1.05 5.06
N ALA A 21 -19.98 1.59 6.25
CA ALA A 21 -21.13 1.16 7.03
C ALA A 21 -22.48 1.53 6.40
N LEU A 22 -22.58 2.70 5.76
CA LEU A 22 -23.86 3.21 5.22
C LEU A 22 -24.04 2.84 3.75
N TRP A 23 -22.99 2.95 2.93
CA TRP A 23 -23.06 2.75 1.46
C TRP A 23 -22.30 1.52 0.97
N GLY A 24 -21.76 0.73 1.89
CA GLY A 24 -21.04 -0.51 1.54
C GLY A 24 -21.99 -1.65 1.13
N HIS A 25 -21.37 -2.70 0.60
CA HIS A 25 -22.04 -3.93 0.21
C HIS A 25 -21.90 -4.99 1.30
N SER A 26 -22.70 -6.07 1.21
CA SER A 26 -22.53 -7.27 2.03
C SER A 26 -22.23 -8.45 1.12
N SER A 27 -21.49 -9.46 1.62
CA SER A 27 -21.24 -10.66 0.85
C SER A 27 -22.55 -11.41 0.57
N SER A 28 -22.62 -12.12 -0.56
CA SER A 28 -23.80 -12.88 -0.98
C SER A 28 -24.21 -13.96 0.02
N ASP A 29 -23.26 -14.51 0.78
CA ASP A 29 -23.51 -15.50 1.83
C ASP A 29 -23.95 -14.89 3.18
N GLY A 30 -24.05 -13.56 3.28
CA GLY A 30 -24.45 -12.82 4.48
C GLY A 30 -23.45 -12.87 5.64
N LYS A 31 -22.35 -13.64 5.53
CA LYS A 31 -21.39 -13.82 6.63
C LYS A 31 -20.52 -12.58 6.88
N LYS A 32 -20.22 -11.83 5.82
CA LYS A 32 -19.41 -10.60 5.90
C LYS A 32 -20.26 -9.42 5.51
N THR A 33 -20.87 -8.78 6.49
CA THR A 33 -21.67 -7.56 6.29
C THR A 33 -20.78 -6.33 6.15
N ARG A 34 -21.33 -5.25 5.59
CA ARG A 34 -20.68 -3.94 5.55
C ARG A 34 -20.34 -3.41 6.95
N ILE A 35 -21.22 -3.69 7.94
CA ILE A 35 -21.00 -3.29 9.33
C ILE A 35 -19.81 -4.04 9.93
N TYR A 36 -19.72 -5.37 9.71
CA TYR A 36 -18.57 -6.16 10.12
C TYR A 36 -17.26 -5.60 9.53
N ALA A 37 -17.24 -5.31 8.25
CA ALA A 37 -16.06 -4.79 7.56
C ALA A 37 -15.65 -3.39 8.08
N ALA A 38 -16.64 -2.49 8.26
CA ALA A 38 -16.41 -1.15 8.81
C ALA A 38 -15.88 -1.23 10.25
N THR A 39 -16.49 -2.05 11.10
CA THR A 39 -16.07 -2.22 12.49
C THR A 39 -14.66 -2.84 12.59
N LYS A 40 -14.38 -3.86 11.78
CA LYS A 40 -13.05 -4.48 11.72
C LYS A 40 -11.99 -3.48 11.27
N PHE A 41 -12.25 -2.72 10.21
CA PHE A 41 -11.38 -1.62 9.77
C PHE A 41 -11.11 -0.63 10.89
N PHE A 42 -12.17 -0.16 11.55
CA PHE A 42 -12.06 0.84 12.62
C PHE A 42 -11.25 0.30 13.82
N ILE A 43 -11.54 -0.91 14.30
CA ILE A 43 -10.83 -1.49 15.45
C ILE A 43 -9.34 -1.65 15.15
N PHE A 44 -8.96 -2.20 13.98
CA PHE A 44 -7.56 -2.39 13.63
C PHE A 44 -6.81 -1.06 13.54
N THR A 45 -7.39 -0.09 12.86
CA THR A 45 -6.73 1.19 12.61
C THR A 45 -6.71 2.08 13.86
N GLN A 46 -7.82 2.13 14.63
CA GLN A 46 -7.90 2.90 15.86
C GLN A 46 -6.98 2.35 16.94
N ALA A 47 -6.98 1.02 17.16
CA ALA A 47 -6.11 0.41 18.16
C ALA A 47 -4.63 0.68 17.86
N SER A 48 -4.24 0.56 16.59
CA SER A 48 -2.85 0.83 16.19
C SER A 48 -2.48 2.32 16.29
N GLY A 49 -3.42 3.22 15.98
CA GLY A 49 -3.22 4.67 16.13
C GLY A 49 -3.04 5.07 17.61
N LEU A 50 -3.79 4.47 18.53
CA LEU A 50 -3.61 4.71 19.97
C LEU A 50 -2.22 4.26 20.46
N ILE A 51 -1.68 3.15 19.92
CA ILE A 51 -0.29 2.74 20.20
C ILE A 51 0.70 3.81 19.75
N MET A 52 0.49 4.40 18.55
CA MET A 52 1.33 5.51 18.07
C MET A 52 1.19 6.75 18.97
N LEU A 53 -0.02 7.07 19.44
CA LEU A 53 -0.21 8.19 20.37
C LEU A 53 0.60 7.99 21.65
N VAL A 54 0.56 6.80 22.25
CA VAL A 54 1.36 6.47 23.42
C VAL A 54 2.85 6.64 23.14
N ALA A 55 3.32 6.22 21.97
CA ALA A 55 4.72 6.42 21.57
C ALA A 55 5.07 7.92 21.37
N ILE A 56 4.17 8.71 20.79
CA ILE A 56 4.35 10.18 20.67
C ILE A 56 4.47 10.82 22.05
N LEU A 57 3.54 10.50 22.96
CA LEU A 57 3.56 11.02 24.33
C LEU A 57 4.82 10.58 25.10
N GLY A 58 5.26 9.33 24.89
CA GLY A 58 6.52 8.82 25.44
C GLY A 58 7.73 9.62 24.93
N LEU A 59 7.80 9.91 23.64
CA LEU A 59 8.86 10.72 23.04
C LEU A 59 8.87 12.15 23.61
N VAL A 60 7.69 12.77 23.73
CA VAL A 60 7.53 14.11 24.33
C VAL A 60 7.97 14.12 25.79
N LEU A 61 7.64 13.09 26.56
CA LEU A 61 8.05 12.96 27.96
C LEU A 61 9.58 12.84 28.09
N VAL A 62 10.23 12.05 27.25
CA VAL A 62 11.70 11.94 27.22
C VAL A 62 12.34 13.29 26.88
N HIS A 63 11.79 14.00 25.90
CA HIS A 63 12.23 15.34 25.50
C HIS A 63 12.08 16.33 26.66
N PHE A 64 10.93 16.33 27.33
CA PHE A 64 10.67 17.17 28.49
C PHE A 64 11.66 16.91 29.64
N ASN A 65 11.97 15.67 29.94
CA ASN A 65 12.93 15.31 30.98
C ASN A 65 14.36 15.81 30.68
N GLN A 66 14.72 16.01 29.40
CA GLN A 66 16.02 16.51 28.99
C GLN A 66 16.07 18.02 28.88
N THR A 67 15.00 18.67 28.49
CA THR A 67 14.98 20.09 28.11
C THR A 67 14.15 21.00 29.04
N GLY A 68 13.23 20.39 29.79
CA GLY A 68 12.22 21.13 30.57
C GLY A 68 11.08 21.71 29.73
N VAL A 69 11.04 21.45 28.41
CA VAL A 69 10.07 22.02 27.47
C VAL A 69 9.13 20.91 26.95
N ILE A 70 7.83 21.12 27.08
CA ILE A 70 6.82 20.26 26.43
C ILE A 70 6.59 20.77 25.00
N THR A 71 6.90 19.94 24.00
CA THR A 71 6.69 20.29 22.59
C THR A 71 6.28 19.04 21.79
N PHE A 72 5.43 19.24 20.78
CA PHE A 72 5.10 18.25 19.75
C PHE A 72 5.71 18.63 18.38
N ALA A 73 6.52 19.69 18.35
CA ALA A 73 7.18 20.13 17.13
C ALA A 73 8.20 19.09 16.67
N TYR A 74 8.03 18.60 15.46
CA TYR A 74 8.86 17.55 14.87
C TYR A 74 10.36 17.90 14.88
N ALA A 75 10.70 19.15 14.56
CA ALA A 75 12.08 19.63 14.51
C ALA A 75 12.80 19.60 15.88
N ASP A 76 12.05 19.75 16.96
CA ASP A 76 12.59 19.69 18.32
C ASP A 76 12.73 18.23 18.76
N LEU A 77 11.72 17.42 18.51
CA LEU A 77 11.72 16.00 18.86
C LEU A 77 12.79 15.20 18.13
N LEU A 78 13.19 15.61 16.92
CA LEU A 78 14.34 15.04 16.19
C LEU A 78 15.68 15.17 16.93
N LYS A 79 15.81 16.16 17.83
CA LYS A 79 17.04 16.41 18.58
C LYS A 79 17.09 15.64 19.89
N THR A 80 16.03 14.93 20.25
CA THR A 80 15.92 14.19 21.51
C THR A 80 16.89 13.01 21.51
N LYS A 81 17.73 12.92 22.50
CA LYS A 81 18.64 11.78 22.69
C LYS A 81 17.89 10.62 23.33
N LEU A 82 17.84 9.50 22.67
CA LEU A 82 17.13 8.31 23.15
C LEU A 82 18.13 7.24 23.58
N ALA A 83 17.86 6.60 24.72
CA ALA A 83 18.55 5.37 25.08
C ALA A 83 18.11 4.24 24.13
N PRO A 84 18.99 3.28 23.76
CA PRO A 84 18.69 2.28 22.75
C PRO A 84 17.37 1.51 22.98
N GLY A 85 17.11 1.04 24.21
CA GLY A 85 15.86 0.35 24.54
C GLY A 85 14.62 1.25 24.44
N THR A 86 14.73 2.51 24.82
CA THR A 86 13.64 3.48 24.70
C THR A 86 13.36 3.80 23.23
N GLU A 87 14.42 4.03 22.43
CA GLU A 87 14.31 4.26 20.99
C GLU A 87 13.60 3.11 20.30
N TYR A 88 13.96 1.86 20.65
CA TYR A 88 13.38 0.67 20.05
C TYR A 88 11.88 0.51 20.38
N ILE A 89 11.47 0.71 21.64
CA ILE A 89 10.07 0.62 22.04
C ILE A 89 9.23 1.71 21.38
N LEU A 90 9.70 2.94 21.33
CA LEU A 90 9.00 4.05 20.70
C LEU A 90 8.89 3.83 19.18
N MET A 91 9.96 3.38 18.54
CA MET A 91 9.97 3.01 17.12
C MET A 91 8.92 1.93 16.83
N LEU A 92 8.82 0.87 17.67
CA LEU A 92 7.81 -0.17 17.49
C LEU A 92 6.38 0.39 17.58
N GLY A 93 6.12 1.38 18.44
CA GLY A 93 4.81 2.02 18.53
C GLY A 93 4.41 2.71 17.21
N PHE A 94 5.35 3.41 16.58
CA PHE A 94 5.14 4.02 15.26
C PHE A 94 5.04 2.94 14.18
N PHE A 95 5.95 1.96 14.19
CA PHE A 95 5.96 0.88 13.20
C PHE A 95 4.65 0.09 13.19
N ILE A 96 4.11 -0.30 14.35
CA ILE A 96 2.85 -1.06 14.44
C ILE A 96 1.70 -0.28 13.83
N ALA A 97 1.58 1.02 14.12
CA ALA A 97 0.53 1.85 13.55
C ALA A 97 0.63 1.93 12.01
N PHE A 98 1.85 2.13 11.51
CA PHE A 98 2.07 2.16 10.07
C PHE A 98 1.94 0.77 9.43
N ALA A 99 2.38 -0.30 10.08
CA ALA A 99 2.29 -1.67 9.60
C ALA A 99 0.84 -2.18 9.48
N VAL A 100 -0.05 -1.76 10.37
CA VAL A 100 -1.49 -2.03 10.25
C VAL A 100 -2.04 -1.39 8.99
N LYS A 101 -1.76 -0.11 8.75
CA LYS A 101 -2.31 0.64 7.63
C LYS A 101 -1.61 0.31 6.31
N LEU A 102 -0.30 -0.01 6.31
CA LEU A 102 0.47 -0.49 5.15
C LEU A 102 0.18 -1.96 4.76
N PRO A 103 -0.79 -2.58 5.29
CA PRO A 103 -1.21 -3.93 5.54
C PRO A 103 -0.08 -4.98 5.57
N VAL A 104 0.87 -4.80 6.48
CA VAL A 104 1.94 -5.77 6.71
C VAL A 104 1.38 -7.05 7.35
N VAL A 105 1.78 -8.21 6.87
CA VAL A 105 1.40 -9.51 7.45
C VAL A 105 2.06 -9.67 8.82
N PRO A 106 1.30 -10.03 9.90
CA PRO A 106 -0.09 -10.52 9.94
C PRO A 106 -1.18 -9.45 10.14
N LEU A 107 -0.85 -8.17 10.18
CA LEU A 107 -1.75 -7.07 10.55
C LEU A 107 -2.70 -6.61 9.42
N HIS A 108 -2.68 -7.30 8.29
CA HIS A 108 -3.35 -6.94 7.03
C HIS A 108 -4.84 -7.35 6.93
N SER A 109 -5.35 -8.17 7.85
CA SER A 109 -6.61 -8.90 7.65
C SER A 109 -7.87 -8.03 7.52
N TRP A 110 -7.81 -6.78 7.93
CA TRP A 110 -8.89 -5.80 7.78
C TRP A 110 -9.07 -5.35 6.33
N LEU A 111 -7.97 -5.26 5.57
CA LEU A 111 -7.94 -4.65 4.24
C LEU A 111 -8.83 -5.35 3.22
N PRO A 112 -8.75 -6.69 3.02
CA PRO A 112 -9.59 -7.36 2.03
C PRO A 112 -11.08 -7.30 2.36
N ASP A 113 -11.43 -7.30 3.64
CA ASP A 113 -12.82 -7.20 4.09
C ASP A 113 -13.35 -5.76 3.89
N ALA A 114 -12.55 -4.74 4.24
CA ALA A 114 -12.90 -3.34 4.00
C ALA A 114 -13.10 -3.05 2.51
N HIS A 115 -12.14 -3.42 1.65
CA HIS A 115 -12.24 -3.20 0.21
C HIS A 115 -13.41 -3.94 -0.44
N ALA A 116 -13.64 -5.20 -0.04
CA ALA A 116 -14.73 -5.99 -0.60
C ALA A 116 -16.09 -5.36 -0.31
N GLN A 117 -16.27 -4.78 0.87
CA GLN A 117 -17.56 -4.22 1.27
C GLN A 117 -17.68 -2.70 1.03
N ALA A 118 -16.58 -1.97 0.89
CA ALA A 118 -16.62 -0.54 0.61
C ALA A 118 -17.31 -0.22 -0.73
N PRO A 119 -18.04 0.90 -0.85
CA PRO A 119 -18.46 1.40 -2.14
C PRO A 119 -17.23 1.69 -3.01
N THR A 120 -17.39 1.80 -4.33
CA THR A 120 -16.27 1.98 -5.26
C THR A 120 -15.38 3.15 -4.86
N ALA A 121 -15.96 4.31 -4.53
CA ALA A 121 -15.22 5.50 -4.07
C ALA A 121 -14.38 5.21 -2.81
N GLY A 122 -14.94 4.47 -1.83
CA GLY A 122 -14.22 4.08 -0.62
C GLY A 122 -13.04 3.15 -0.92
N SER A 123 -13.19 2.20 -1.86
CA SER A 123 -12.08 1.33 -2.28
C SER A 123 -10.99 2.11 -3.02
N VAL A 124 -11.36 3.10 -3.83
CA VAL A 124 -10.43 3.99 -4.54
C VAL A 124 -9.60 4.81 -3.55
N ASP A 125 -10.24 5.41 -2.55
CA ASP A 125 -9.56 6.21 -1.53
C ASP A 125 -8.65 5.35 -0.64
N LEU A 126 -9.14 4.20 -0.17
CA LEU A 126 -8.34 3.24 0.60
C LEU A 126 -7.07 2.84 -0.14
N ALA A 127 -7.20 2.36 -1.39
CA ALA A 127 -6.05 1.91 -2.17
C ALA A 127 -5.19 3.06 -2.71
N GLY A 128 -5.82 4.15 -3.15
CA GLY A 128 -5.14 5.29 -3.78
C GLY A 128 -4.31 6.10 -2.80
N ILE A 129 -4.84 6.39 -1.63
CA ILE A 129 -4.29 7.38 -0.68
C ILE A 129 -3.97 6.76 0.68
N LEU A 130 -4.96 6.14 1.36
CA LEU A 130 -4.81 5.75 2.75
C LEU A 130 -3.63 4.80 3.02
N LEU A 131 -3.38 3.82 2.17
CA LEU A 131 -2.23 2.92 2.33
C LEU A 131 -0.90 3.68 2.25
N LYS A 132 -0.82 4.71 1.41
CA LYS A 132 0.42 5.49 1.18
C LYS A 132 0.74 6.42 2.33
N THR A 133 -0.26 6.85 3.11
CA THR A 133 -0.01 7.63 4.33
C THR A 133 0.86 6.86 5.33
N ALA A 134 0.76 5.53 5.37
CA ALA A 134 1.59 4.68 6.22
C ALA A 134 3.04 4.60 5.73
N ALA A 135 3.26 4.41 4.43
CA ALA A 135 4.61 4.45 3.84
C ALA A 135 5.26 5.83 4.05
N TYR A 136 4.49 6.90 3.86
CA TYR A 136 4.93 8.26 4.18
C TYR A 136 5.30 8.39 5.67
N GLY A 137 4.48 7.85 6.57
CA GLY A 137 4.73 7.87 8.00
C GLY A 137 6.03 7.15 8.39
N LEU A 138 6.32 6.02 7.78
CA LEU A 138 7.61 5.33 7.95
C LEU A 138 8.78 6.20 7.50
N LEU A 139 8.71 6.74 6.27
CA LEU A 139 9.77 7.57 5.69
C LEU A 139 9.97 8.88 6.44
N ARG A 140 8.89 9.55 6.86
CA ARG A 140 8.93 10.90 7.41
C ARG A 140 9.14 10.92 8.91
N PHE A 141 8.61 9.95 9.64
CA PHE A 141 8.61 9.94 11.09
C PHE A 141 9.41 8.79 11.69
N ALA A 142 9.10 7.53 11.35
CA ALA A 142 9.73 6.39 12.02
C ALA A 142 11.24 6.34 11.77
N LEU A 143 11.69 6.44 10.52
CA LEU A 143 13.12 6.37 10.20
C LEU A 143 13.92 7.55 10.77
N PRO A 144 13.48 8.83 10.63
CA PRO A 144 14.28 9.96 11.14
C PRO A 144 14.26 10.10 12.66
N LEU A 145 13.13 9.80 13.32
CA LEU A 145 13.01 9.90 14.77
C LEU A 145 13.76 8.80 15.52
N PHE A 146 13.87 7.61 14.89
CA PHE A 146 14.41 6.40 15.52
C PHE A 146 15.39 5.69 14.58
N PRO A 147 16.49 6.34 14.14
CA PRO A 147 17.35 5.80 13.09
C PRO A 147 18.08 4.52 13.52
N ASN A 148 18.58 4.45 14.76
CA ASN A 148 19.31 3.28 15.24
C ASN A 148 18.38 2.08 15.42
N ALA A 149 17.23 2.27 16.07
CA ALA A 149 16.23 1.22 16.23
C ALA A 149 15.67 0.74 14.89
N SER A 150 15.47 1.66 13.92
CA SER A 150 15.01 1.31 12.56
C SER A 150 16.06 0.49 11.80
N ALA A 151 17.34 0.82 11.93
CA ALA A 151 18.43 0.05 11.31
C ALA A 151 18.58 -1.36 11.94
N GLU A 152 18.43 -1.46 13.26
CA GLU A 152 18.43 -2.76 13.96
C GLU A 152 17.23 -3.64 13.54
N PHE A 153 16.06 -3.02 13.37
CA PHE A 153 14.81 -3.67 12.99
C PHE A 153 14.73 -3.97 11.49
N ALA A 154 15.56 -3.37 10.64
CA ALA A 154 15.48 -3.48 9.19
C ALA A 154 15.43 -4.92 8.65
N PRO A 155 16.23 -5.91 9.13
CA PRO A 155 16.12 -7.29 8.66
C PRO A 155 14.75 -7.90 8.93
N ILE A 156 14.14 -7.58 10.10
CA ILE A 156 12.80 -8.06 10.46
C ILE A 156 11.76 -7.41 9.54
N ALA A 157 11.82 -6.10 9.34
CA ALA A 157 10.89 -5.37 8.46
C ALA A 157 10.97 -5.88 7.02
N MET A 158 12.17 -6.07 6.48
CA MET A 158 12.36 -6.61 5.13
C MET A 158 11.82 -8.04 5.01
N THR A 159 12.01 -8.88 6.03
CA THR A 159 11.46 -10.24 6.08
C THR A 159 9.92 -10.20 6.11
N LEU A 160 9.32 -9.31 6.90
CA LEU A 160 7.86 -9.10 6.91
C LEU A 160 7.35 -8.64 5.54
N GLY A 161 8.09 -7.75 4.86
CA GLY A 161 7.80 -7.36 3.48
C GLY A 161 7.83 -8.54 2.53
N LEU A 162 8.86 -9.38 2.62
CA LEU A 162 9.00 -10.59 1.81
C LEU A 162 7.83 -11.56 2.04
N VAL A 163 7.48 -11.83 3.30
CA VAL A 163 6.30 -12.64 3.66
C VAL A 163 5.03 -12.03 3.05
N GLY A 164 4.87 -10.70 3.13
CA GLY A 164 3.74 -9.99 2.55
C GLY A 164 3.60 -10.19 1.04
N ILE A 165 4.70 -10.18 0.29
CA ILE A 165 4.73 -10.40 -1.16
C ILE A 165 4.10 -11.75 -1.50
N PHE A 166 4.59 -12.84 -0.92
CA PHE A 166 4.12 -14.19 -1.24
C PHE A 166 2.74 -14.48 -0.64
N TYR A 167 2.54 -14.14 0.62
CA TYR A 167 1.26 -14.37 1.31
C TYR A 167 0.12 -13.62 0.63
N GLY A 168 0.34 -12.34 0.25
CA GLY A 168 -0.63 -11.57 -0.51
C GLY A 168 -0.93 -12.19 -1.86
N ALA A 169 0.09 -12.64 -2.60
CA ALA A 169 -0.07 -13.28 -3.89
C ALA A 169 -0.84 -14.62 -3.79
N PHE A 170 -0.49 -15.51 -2.85
CA PHE A 170 -1.19 -16.79 -2.66
C PHE A 170 -2.67 -16.58 -2.29
N LEU A 171 -2.95 -15.61 -1.43
CA LEU A 171 -4.33 -15.30 -1.09
C LEU A 171 -5.09 -14.66 -2.27
N ALA A 172 -4.43 -13.85 -3.10
CA ALA A 172 -5.03 -13.31 -4.31
C ALA A 172 -5.45 -14.45 -5.28
N PHE A 173 -4.63 -15.49 -5.48
CA PHE A 173 -4.98 -16.65 -6.30
C PHE A 173 -6.26 -17.36 -5.85
N ALA A 174 -6.46 -17.44 -4.53
CA ALA A 174 -7.58 -18.16 -3.94
C ALA A 174 -8.90 -17.37 -3.99
N GLN A 175 -8.89 -16.08 -4.39
CA GLN A 175 -10.10 -15.28 -4.38
C GLN A 175 -11.00 -15.58 -5.59
N THR A 176 -12.30 -15.57 -5.33
CA THR A 176 -13.34 -15.58 -6.36
C THR A 176 -13.98 -14.19 -6.53
N ASP A 177 -13.95 -13.35 -5.50
CA ASP A 177 -14.40 -11.95 -5.53
C ASP A 177 -13.28 -11.06 -6.11
N ILE A 178 -13.58 -10.34 -7.21
CA ILE A 178 -12.63 -9.51 -7.93
C ILE A 178 -12.06 -8.38 -7.04
N LYS A 179 -12.85 -7.75 -6.18
CA LYS A 179 -12.37 -6.71 -5.25
C LYS A 179 -11.42 -7.29 -4.19
N ARG A 180 -11.71 -8.49 -3.69
CA ARG A 180 -10.80 -9.16 -2.75
C ARG A 180 -9.48 -9.55 -3.38
N LEU A 181 -9.49 -9.99 -4.64
CA LEU A 181 -8.26 -10.28 -5.38
C LEU A 181 -7.40 -9.00 -5.50
N ILE A 182 -7.99 -7.89 -5.93
CA ILE A 182 -7.30 -6.60 -6.05
C ILE A 182 -6.77 -6.15 -4.67
N ALA A 183 -7.53 -6.34 -3.59
CA ALA A 183 -7.08 -5.99 -2.24
C ALA A 183 -5.86 -6.81 -1.79
N PHE A 184 -5.84 -8.12 -2.03
CA PHE A 184 -4.69 -8.97 -1.71
C PHE A 184 -3.47 -8.69 -2.59
N SER A 185 -3.67 -8.29 -3.86
CA SER A 185 -2.55 -7.82 -4.69
C SER A 185 -1.89 -6.56 -4.08
N SER A 186 -2.67 -5.66 -3.48
CA SER A 186 -2.14 -4.49 -2.76
C SER A 186 -1.28 -4.91 -1.55
N VAL A 187 -1.65 -5.97 -0.81
CA VAL A 187 -0.80 -6.52 0.26
C VAL A 187 0.56 -6.95 -0.29
N SER A 188 0.56 -7.63 -1.44
CA SER A 188 1.80 -8.07 -2.11
C SER A 188 2.67 -6.87 -2.54
N HIS A 189 2.10 -5.88 -3.21
CA HIS A 189 2.83 -4.69 -3.67
C HIS A 189 3.39 -3.85 -2.50
N MET A 190 2.65 -3.74 -1.39
CA MET A 190 3.14 -3.02 -0.21
C MET A 190 4.28 -3.78 0.50
N GLY A 191 4.44 -5.07 0.27
CA GLY A 191 5.62 -5.82 0.68
C GLY A 191 6.91 -5.32 0.03
N PHE A 192 6.89 -5.03 -1.28
CA PHE A 192 8.04 -4.39 -1.96
C PHE A 192 8.33 -3.00 -1.39
N VAL A 193 7.29 -2.20 -1.14
CA VAL A 193 7.44 -0.88 -0.51
C VAL A 193 8.14 -0.99 0.84
N LEU A 194 7.75 -1.93 1.69
CA LEU A 194 8.38 -2.14 3.00
C LEU A 194 9.86 -2.55 2.87
N ILE A 195 10.20 -3.45 1.94
CA ILE A 195 11.59 -3.82 1.65
C ILE A 195 12.40 -2.58 1.24
N GLY A 196 11.87 -1.76 0.32
CA GLY A 196 12.55 -0.57 -0.16
C GLY A 196 12.80 0.48 0.94
N ILE A 197 11.82 0.69 1.84
CA ILE A 197 11.94 1.63 2.96
C ILE A 197 13.10 1.26 3.89
N TYR A 198 13.24 -0.02 4.21
CA TYR A 198 14.25 -0.50 5.17
C TYR A 198 15.58 -0.95 4.53
N SER A 199 15.73 -0.80 3.21
CA SER A 199 16.97 -1.17 2.51
C SER A 199 18.16 -0.24 2.78
N GLY A 200 17.92 0.98 3.24
CA GLY A 200 18.96 2.00 3.41
C GLY A 200 19.55 2.54 2.09
N SER A 201 18.98 2.22 0.95
CA SER A 201 19.45 2.64 -0.38
C SER A 201 18.64 3.82 -0.90
N GLN A 202 19.30 4.91 -1.35
CA GLN A 202 18.63 6.05 -1.97
C GLN A 202 17.81 5.62 -3.20
N GLN A 203 18.35 4.72 -4.01
CA GLN A 203 17.68 4.23 -5.21
C GLN A 203 16.39 3.47 -4.86
N ALA A 204 16.43 2.61 -3.83
CA ALA A 204 15.24 1.91 -3.36
C ALA A 204 14.20 2.87 -2.78
N LEU A 205 14.62 3.89 -2.02
CA LEU A 205 13.73 4.92 -1.47
C LEU A 205 13.05 5.74 -2.56
N GLN A 206 13.76 6.06 -3.64
CA GLN A 206 13.17 6.70 -4.82
C GLN A 206 12.17 5.77 -5.51
N GLY A 207 12.50 4.48 -5.63
CA GLY A 207 11.58 3.45 -6.13
C GLY A 207 10.31 3.34 -5.28
N VAL A 208 10.42 3.44 -3.96
CA VAL A 208 9.28 3.47 -3.03
C VAL A 208 8.31 4.61 -3.36
N LEU A 209 8.82 5.82 -3.59
CA LEU A 209 7.96 6.97 -3.93
C LEU A 209 7.23 6.77 -5.27
N ILE A 210 7.95 6.30 -6.29
CA ILE A 210 7.34 5.96 -7.59
C ILE A 210 6.27 4.88 -7.39
N GLN A 211 6.57 3.82 -6.63
CA GLN A 211 5.63 2.73 -6.41
C GLN A 211 4.39 3.17 -5.61
N MET A 212 4.56 4.06 -4.63
CA MET A 212 3.42 4.63 -3.90
C MET A 212 2.43 5.32 -4.85
N ILE A 213 2.93 6.15 -5.77
CA ILE A 213 2.10 6.88 -6.74
C ILE A 213 1.51 5.89 -7.77
N ALA A 214 2.37 5.07 -8.38
CA ALA A 214 1.97 4.14 -9.45
C ALA A 214 0.94 3.12 -8.98
N HIS A 215 1.18 2.48 -7.81
CA HIS A 215 0.20 1.58 -7.21
C HIS A 215 -1.10 2.32 -6.83
N GLY A 216 -1.01 3.57 -6.39
CA GLY A 216 -2.19 4.42 -6.13
C GLY A 216 -3.07 4.54 -7.37
N LEU A 217 -2.46 4.87 -8.52
CA LEU A 217 -3.16 5.04 -9.79
C LEU A 217 -3.70 3.70 -10.32
N SER A 218 -2.87 2.65 -10.36
CA SER A 218 -3.25 1.35 -10.92
C SER A 218 -4.32 0.63 -10.10
N ALA A 219 -4.17 0.59 -8.77
CA ALA A 219 -5.16 -0.03 -7.89
C ALA A 219 -6.49 0.74 -7.87
N ALA A 220 -6.45 2.09 -7.84
CA ALA A 220 -7.65 2.90 -7.94
C ALA A 220 -8.41 2.60 -9.24
N ALA A 221 -7.71 2.54 -10.38
CA ALA A 221 -8.31 2.21 -11.66
C ALA A 221 -8.94 0.80 -11.67
N LEU A 222 -8.25 -0.21 -11.12
CA LEU A 222 -8.80 -1.56 -11.01
C LEU A 222 -10.07 -1.60 -10.12
N PHE A 223 -10.11 -0.84 -9.02
CA PHE A 223 -11.31 -0.73 -8.20
C PHE A 223 -12.44 0.02 -8.91
N ILE A 224 -12.16 1.07 -9.68
CA ILE A 224 -13.15 1.77 -10.52
C ILE A 224 -13.73 0.77 -11.54
N LEU A 225 -12.88 0.05 -12.27
CA LEU A 225 -13.30 -0.94 -13.26
C LEU A 225 -14.12 -2.08 -12.65
N SER A 226 -13.73 -2.56 -11.45
CA SER A 226 -14.54 -3.55 -10.72
C SER A 226 -15.89 -3.01 -10.28
N GLY A 227 -15.98 -1.73 -9.96
CA GLY A 227 -17.24 -1.03 -9.66
C GLY A 227 -18.14 -0.92 -10.90
N GLN A 228 -17.56 -0.54 -12.04
CA GLN A 228 -18.27 -0.47 -13.31
C GLN A 228 -18.81 -1.85 -13.77
N LEU A 229 -18.05 -2.92 -13.52
CA LEU A 229 -18.53 -4.27 -13.73
C LEU A 229 -19.71 -4.63 -12.82
N TYR A 230 -19.60 -4.26 -11.54
CA TYR A 230 -20.66 -4.52 -10.57
C TYR A 230 -21.97 -3.79 -10.92
N GLU A 231 -21.89 -2.55 -11.39
CA GLU A 231 -23.07 -1.80 -11.83
C GLU A 231 -23.81 -2.46 -13.03
N ARG A 232 -23.09 -3.23 -13.85
CA ARG A 232 -23.63 -3.90 -15.05
C ARG A 232 -24.05 -5.33 -14.80
N LEU A 233 -23.33 -6.06 -13.93
CA LEU A 233 -23.51 -7.48 -13.69
C LEU A 233 -24.19 -7.78 -12.35
N HIS A 234 -24.22 -6.83 -11.41
CA HIS A 234 -24.70 -6.97 -10.04
C HIS A 234 -24.04 -8.11 -9.25
N THR A 235 -22.89 -8.58 -9.72
CA THR A 235 -22.06 -9.58 -9.05
C THR A 235 -20.58 -9.17 -9.04
N ARG A 236 -19.83 -9.65 -8.03
CA ARG A 236 -18.38 -9.54 -7.94
C ARG A 236 -17.70 -10.90 -8.04
N ASP A 237 -18.50 -11.96 -8.10
CA ASP A 237 -17.96 -13.31 -8.20
C ASP A 237 -17.52 -13.60 -9.63
N MET A 238 -16.22 -13.76 -9.83
CA MET A 238 -15.63 -14.02 -11.14
C MET A 238 -16.10 -15.37 -11.73
N ARG A 239 -16.65 -16.29 -10.92
CA ARG A 239 -17.24 -17.54 -11.43
C ARG A 239 -18.57 -17.33 -12.17
N GLU A 240 -19.25 -16.22 -11.87
CA GLU A 240 -20.48 -15.81 -12.53
C GLU A 240 -20.22 -14.91 -13.75
N MET A 241 -18.99 -14.45 -13.91
CA MET A 241 -18.50 -13.68 -15.06
C MET A 241 -18.06 -14.64 -16.18
N GLY A 242 -17.58 -14.12 -17.28
CA GLY A 242 -17.07 -14.87 -18.42
C GLY A 242 -17.63 -14.35 -19.75
N GLY A 243 -16.84 -14.49 -20.80
CA GLY A 243 -17.21 -14.01 -22.14
C GLY A 243 -17.44 -12.50 -22.26
N LEU A 244 -17.01 -11.72 -21.28
CA LEU A 244 -17.27 -10.27 -21.23
C LEU A 244 -16.50 -9.50 -22.31
N TRP A 245 -15.46 -10.10 -22.87
CA TRP A 245 -14.68 -9.46 -23.94
C TRP A 245 -15.52 -9.11 -25.16
N SER A 246 -16.49 -9.97 -25.52
CA SER A 246 -17.42 -9.74 -26.63
C SER A 246 -18.69 -8.99 -26.24
N ARG A 247 -18.99 -8.89 -24.93
CA ARG A 247 -20.28 -8.36 -24.43
C ARG A 247 -20.22 -6.94 -23.94
N ILE A 248 -19.05 -6.45 -23.53
CA ILE A 248 -18.86 -5.08 -23.00
C ILE A 248 -17.76 -4.37 -23.78
N ALA A 249 -18.10 -3.22 -24.36
CA ALA A 249 -17.12 -2.41 -25.07
C ALA A 249 -16.15 -1.69 -24.09
N TYR A 250 -14.84 -1.69 -24.40
CA TYR A 250 -13.73 -1.00 -23.76
C TYR A 250 -13.31 -1.48 -22.37
N ILE A 251 -14.23 -1.85 -21.47
CA ILE A 251 -13.90 -2.26 -20.10
C ILE A 251 -12.87 -3.40 -20.06
N PRO A 252 -12.98 -4.49 -20.84
CA PRO A 252 -12.02 -5.58 -20.81
C PRO A 252 -10.62 -5.16 -21.23
N ALA A 253 -10.49 -4.35 -22.29
CA ALA A 253 -9.20 -3.89 -22.81
C ALA A 253 -8.50 -2.95 -21.81
N ILE A 254 -9.24 -2.03 -21.20
CA ILE A 254 -8.72 -1.10 -20.19
C ILE A 254 -8.36 -1.87 -18.91
N SER A 255 -9.16 -2.85 -18.51
CA SER A 255 -8.84 -3.70 -17.36
C SER A 255 -7.57 -4.52 -17.60
N LEU A 256 -7.38 -5.04 -18.81
CA LEU A 256 -6.14 -5.72 -19.19
C LEU A 256 -4.93 -4.79 -19.09
N PHE A 257 -5.05 -3.53 -19.54
CA PHE A 257 -3.98 -2.54 -19.40
C PHE A 257 -3.59 -2.32 -17.93
N PHE A 258 -4.56 -2.08 -17.03
CA PHE A 258 -4.25 -1.86 -15.62
C PHE A 258 -3.79 -3.12 -14.89
N ALA A 259 -4.29 -4.29 -15.27
CA ALA A 259 -3.78 -5.56 -14.78
C ALA A 259 -2.32 -5.77 -15.22
N ALA A 260 -2.01 -5.50 -16.50
CA ALA A 260 -0.65 -5.55 -17.02
C ALA A 260 0.27 -4.50 -16.35
N ALA A 261 -0.22 -3.29 -16.13
CA ALA A 261 0.52 -2.28 -15.37
C ALA A 261 0.80 -2.74 -13.93
N SER A 262 -0.18 -3.33 -13.25
CA SER A 262 -0.02 -3.83 -11.88
C SER A 262 1.00 -4.97 -11.78
N LEU A 263 1.15 -5.81 -12.80
CA LEU A 263 2.17 -6.87 -12.82
C LEU A 263 3.59 -6.35 -13.15
N GLY A 264 3.74 -5.05 -13.38
CA GLY A 264 5.03 -4.44 -13.71
C GLY A 264 5.34 -4.41 -15.21
N LEU A 265 4.36 -4.05 -16.05
CA LEU A 265 4.59 -3.85 -17.50
C LEU A 265 5.61 -2.72 -17.72
N PRO A 266 6.73 -2.98 -18.44
CA PRO A 266 7.66 -1.91 -18.84
C PRO A 266 6.95 -0.75 -19.55
N GLY A 267 7.30 0.48 -19.18
CA GLY A 267 6.60 1.69 -19.65
C GLY A 267 5.49 2.18 -18.72
N THR A 268 5.27 1.50 -17.58
CA THR A 268 4.36 1.95 -16.53
C THR A 268 5.11 2.26 -15.24
N GLY A 269 4.53 3.15 -14.41
CA GLY A 269 5.16 3.56 -13.15
C GLY A 269 5.38 2.41 -12.16
N ASN A 270 4.51 1.39 -12.15
CA ASN A 270 4.69 0.22 -11.28
C ASN A 270 6.00 -0.53 -11.58
N PHE A 271 6.32 -0.72 -12.87
CA PHE A 271 7.60 -1.34 -13.26
C PHE A 271 8.79 -0.53 -12.73
N VAL A 272 8.78 0.78 -12.96
CA VAL A 272 9.89 1.65 -12.50
C VAL A 272 10.04 1.59 -10.99
N GLY A 273 8.93 1.68 -10.25
CA GLY A 273 8.93 1.63 -8.78
C GLY A 273 9.51 0.32 -8.25
N GLU A 274 8.97 -0.82 -8.67
CA GLU A 274 9.42 -2.14 -8.20
C GLU A 274 10.84 -2.47 -8.64
N PHE A 275 11.20 -2.11 -9.88
CA PHE A 275 12.56 -2.31 -10.40
C PHE A 275 13.60 -1.54 -9.59
N LEU A 276 13.35 -0.25 -9.28
CA LEU A 276 14.25 0.56 -8.47
C LEU A 276 14.34 0.07 -7.03
N ILE A 277 13.21 -0.39 -6.45
CA ILE A 277 13.21 -1.02 -5.12
C ILE A 277 14.11 -2.24 -5.10
N LEU A 278 13.92 -3.17 -6.03
CA LEU A 278 14.70 -4.41 -6.09
C LEU A 278 16.18 -4.12 -6.37
N LEU A 279 16.47 -3.28 -7.37
CA LEU A 279 17.84 -2.95 -7.71
C LEU A 279 18.59 -2.28 -6.55
N GLY A 280 17.94 -1.30 -5.89
CA GLY A 280 18.52 -0.57 -4.76
C GLY A 280 18.66 -1.43 -3.50
N SER A 281 17.73 -2.36 -3.25
CA SER A 281 17.77 -3.24 -2.07
C SER A 281 18.76 -4.40 -2.22
N PHE A 282 19.18 -4.74 -3.45
CA PHE A 282 20.08 -5.88 -3.70
C PHE A 282 21.44 -5.72 -3.00
N ALA A 283 21.96 -4.50 -2.96
CA ALA A 283 23.26 -4.24 -2.33
C ALA A 283 23.25 -4.48 -0.81
N SER A 284 22.12 -4.17 -0.14
CA SER A 284 21.99 -4.31 1.32
C SER A 284 21.53 -5.69 1.76
N SER A 285 20.69 -6.36 0.96
CA SER A 285 20.09 -7.66 1.32
C SER A 285 19.88 -8.53 0.07
N PRO A 286 20.96 -9.13 -0.48
CA PRO A 286 20.89 -9.86 -1.76
C PRO A 286 19.90 -11.02 -1.74
N TRP A 287 19.87 -11.80 -0.66
CA TRP A 287 18.99 -12.98 -0.54
C TRP A 287 17.51 -12.60 -0.43
N ILE A 288 17.17 -11.62 0.41
CA ILE A 288 15.80 -11.15 0.52
C ILE A 288 15.32 -10.60 -0.82
N THR A 289 16.16 -9.80 -1.48
CA THR A 289 15.84 -9.18 -2.77
C THR A 289 15.73 -10.21 -3.89
N ALA A 290 16.64 -11.20 -3.95
CA ALA A 290 16.56 -12.27 -4.95
C ALA A 290 15.26 -13.09 -4.82
N ILE A 291 14.87 -13.43 -3.58
CA ILE A 291 13.62 -14.12 -3.33
C ILE A 291 12.43 -13.19 -3.66
N ALA A 292 12.46 -11.92 -3.25
CA ALA A 292 11.41 -10.94 -3.54
C ALA A 292 11.19 -10.75 -5.06
N THR A 293 12.27 -10.82 -5.86
CA THR A 293 12.18 -10.71 -7.33
C THR A 293 11.30 -11.81 -7.93
N SER A 294 11.32 -13.03 -7.36
CA SER A 294 10.41 -14.09 -7.80
C SER A 294 8.95 -13.77 -7.53
N GLY A 295 8.65 -12.86 -6.59
CA GLY A 295 7.31 -12.34 -6.32
C GLY A 295 6.66 -11.65 -7.53
N LEU A 296 7.45 -11.07 -8.44
CA LEU A 296 6.96 -10.49 -9.69
C LEU A 296 6.27 -11.55 -10.59
N VAL A 297 6.79 -12.78 -10.59
CA VAL A 297 6.15 -13.90 -11.33
C VAL A 297 4.78 -14.20 -10.74
N PHE A 298 4.67 -14.25 -9.42
CA PHE A 298 3.38 -14.46 -8.76
C PHE A 298 2.42 -13.29 -9.00
N GLY A 299 2.92 -12.06 -9.06
CA GLY A 299 2.18 -10.87 -9.46
C GLY A 299 1.55 -11.02 -10.84
N SER A 300 2.34 -11.51 -11.80
CA SER A 300 1.86 -11.77 -13.16
C SER A 300 0.75 -12.84 -13.17
N VAL A 301 0.90 -13.89 -12.39
CA VAL A 301 -0.07 -14.99 -12.37
C VAL A 301 -1.43 -14.54 -11.82
N TYR A 302 -1.52 -13.86 -10.67
CA TYR A 302 -2.82 -13.44 -10.14
C TYR A 302 -3.50 -12.37 -11.00
N SER A 303 -2.73 -11.47 -11.62
CA SER A 303 -3.27 -10.45 -12.52
C SER A 303 -3.88 -11.08 -13.78
N LEU A 304 -3.19 -12.05 -14.39
CA LEU A 304 -3.70 -12.79 -15.53
C LEU A 304 -4.89 -13.69 -15.18
N ILE A 305 -4.88 -14.32 -14.00
CA ILE A 305 -6.02 -15.09 -13.48
C ILE A 305 -7.26 -14.20 -13.35
N MET A 306 -7.12 -12.99 -12.83
CA MET A 306 -8.20 -12.03 -12.70
C MET A 306 -8.82 -11.73 -14.07
N ILE A 307 -7.97 -11.38 -15.06
CA ILE A 307 -8.43 -11.10 -16.42
C ILE A 307 -9.06 -12.31 -17.07
N HIS A 308 -8.43 -13.49 -16.93
CA HIS A 308 -8.97 -14.72 -17.51
C HIS A 308 -10.34 -15.09 -16.93
N ARG A 309 -10.49 -15.06 -15.61
CA ARG A 309 -11.74 -15.44 -14.93
C ARG A 309 -12.88 -14.44 -15.17
N ALA A 310 -12.57 -13.14 -15.20
CA ALA A 310 -13.59 -12.10 -15.34
C ALA A 310 -14.02 -11.90 -16.80
N TYR A 311 -13.09 -11.90 -17.75
CA TYR A 311 -13.36 -11.42 -19.11
C TYR A 311 -13.35 -12.51 -20.19
N PHE A 312 -12.59 -13.58 -19.98
CA PHE A 312 -12.49 -14.69 -20.93
C PHE A 312 -13.36 -15.89 -20.49
N GLY A 313 -13.36 -16.95 -21.30
CA GLY A 313 -14.15 -18.15 -21.06
C GLY A 313 -15.54 -18.10 -21.73
N PRO A 314 -16.37 -19.09 -21.47
CA PRO A 314 -17.71 -19.20 -22.09
C PRO A 314 -18.61 -18.07 -21.59
N SER A 315 -19.38 -17.50 -22.49
CA SER A 315 -20.37 -16.48 -22.12
C SER A 315 -21.46 -17.11 -21.25
N LYS A 316 -21.83 -16.37 -20.19
CA LYS A 316 -22.92 -16.76 -19.28
C LYS A 316 -24.31 -16.28 -19.76
N SER A 317 -24.33 -15.37 -20.73
CA SER A 317 -25.53 -14.77 -21.31
C SER A 317 -25.18 -14.20 -22.68
N ASP A 318 -26.11 -14.11 -23.57
CA ASP A 318 -25.97 -13.50 -24.89
C ASP A 318 -26.30 -12.01 -24.89
N GLU A 319 -26.68 -11.45 -23.74
CA GLU A 319 -26.99 -10.05 -23.59
C GLU A 319 -25.75 -9.17 -23.78
N VAL A 320 -25.85 -8.19 -24.68
CA VAL A 320 -24.83 -7.14 -24.85
C VAL A 320 -25.04 -6.08 -23.79
N LEU A 321 -24.03 -5.90 -22.96
CA LEU A 321 -24.07 -4.95 -21.86
C LEU A 321 -23.63 -3.56 -22.29
N LYS A 322 -24.12 -2.54 -21.59
CA LYS A 322 -23.73 -1.15 -21.85
C LYS A 322 -22.21 -0.97 -21.67
N GLY A 323 -21.53 -0.44 -22.69
CA GLY A 323 -20.12 -0.09 -22.62
C GLY A 323 -19.86 1.09 -21.66
N MET A 324 -18.60 1.56 -21.62
CA MET A 324 -18.23 2.77 -20.89
C MET A 324 -18.91 4.00 -21.47
N ASP A 325 -19.38 4.89 -20.62
CA ASP A 325 -19.78 6.23 -21.02
C ASP A 325 -18.55 7.17 -21.10
N GLY A 326 -18.75 8.38 -21.67
CA GLY A 326 -17.66 9.33 -21.90
C GLY A 326 -16.99 9.78 -20.60
N ARG A 327 -17.72 9.90 -19.51
CA ARG A 327 -17.18 10.32 -18.21
C ARG A 327 -16.36 9.21 -17.54
N GLU A 328 -16.87 7.98 -17.58
CA GLU A 328 -16.14 6.79 -17.12
C GLU A 328 -14.83 6.63 -17.88
N MET A 329 -14.86 6.80 -19.22
CA MET A 329 -13.70 6.70 -20.10
C MET A 329 -12.64 7.75 -19.78
N ILE A 330 -13.02 9.03 -19.67
CA ILE A 330 -12.07 10.12 -19.39
C ILE A 330 -11.38 9.89 -18.05
N MET A 331 -12.10 9.45 -17.04
CA MET A 331 -11.55 9.19 -15.71
C MET A 331 -10.50 8.09 -15.74
N VAL A 332 -10.78 6.96 -16.38
CA VAL A 332 -9.84 5.81 -16.41
C VAL A 332 -8.66 6.08 -17.33
N LEU A 333 -8.89 6.70 -18.48
CA LEU A 333 -7.82 7.10 -19.41
C LEU A 333 -6.89 8.14 -18.78
N GLY A 334 -7.42 9.08 -18.00
CA GLY A 334 -6.60 10.03 -17.24
C GLY A 334 -5.61 9.31 -16.32
N LEU A 335 -6.08 8.30 -15.58
CA LEU A 335 -5.22 7.46 -14.72
C LEU A 335 -4.20 6.67 -15.55
N ALA A 336 -4.60 6.14 -16.71
CA ALA A 336 -3.68 5.42 -17.62
C ALA A 336 -2.57 6.32 -18.14
N VAL A 337 -2.91 7.53 -18.59
CA VAL A 337 -1.92 8.51 -19.08
C VAL A 337 -0.92 8.86 -17.97
N LEU A 338 -1.40 9.17 -16.77
CA LEU A 338 -0.52 9.46 -15.62
C LEU A 338 0.43 8.30 -15.30
N LEU A 339 -0.08 7.07 -15.37
CA LEU A 339 0.70 5.86 -15.10
C LEU A 339 1.78 5.61 -16.15
N VAL A 340 1.47 5.86 -17.43
CA VAL A 340 2.43 5.78 -18.54
C VAL A 340 3.47 6.91 -18.46
N VAL A 341 3.04 8.15 -18.19
CA VAL A 341 3.97 9.28 -17.98
C VAL A 341 4.96 8.97 -16.87
N LEU A 342 4.48 8.44 -15.74
CA LEU A 342 5.34 8.05 -14.62
C LEU A 342 6.31 6.90 -14.99
N GLY A 343 5.92 6.04 -15.93
CA GLY A 343 6.75 4.92 -16.39
C GLY A 343 7.75 5.27 -17.47
N VAL A 344 7.38 6.14 -18.41
CA VAL A 344 8.23 6.54 -19.54
C VAL A 344 9.12 7.73 -19.19
N PHE A 345 8.63 8.62 -18.34
CA PHE A 345 9.33 9.85 -17.97
C PHE A 345 9.36 10.05 -16.45
N PRO A 346 10.01 9.14 -15.67
CA PRO A 346 10.05 9.21 -14.22
C PRO A 346 10.99 10.30 -13.67
N GLN A 347 11.91 10.82 -14.50
CA GLN A 347 13.02 11.67 -14.07
C GLN A 347 12.59 12.90 -13.26
N PRO A 348 11.55 13.67 -13.62
CA PRO A 348 11.12 14.82 -12.82
C PRO A 348 10.72 14.45 -11.39
N PHE A 349 10.10 13.26 -11.20
CA PHE A 349 9.71 12.78 -9.86
C PHE A 349 10.94 12.32 -9.06
N LEU A 350 11.90 11.68 -9.73
CA LEU A 350 13.16 11.26 -9.11
C LEU A 350 13.99 12.46 -8.67
N ASP A 351 14.13 13.47 -9.54
CA ASP A 351 14.91 14.69 -9.24
C ASP A 351 14.29 15.49 -8.10
N THR A 352 12.96 15.66 -8.10
CA THR A 352 12.26 16.38 -7.03
C THR A 352 12.44 15.70 -5.67
N SER A 353 12.51 14.38 -5.64
CA SER A 353 12.63 13.60 -4.40
C SER A 353 14.08 13.32 -3.98
N ALA A 354 15.05 13.50 -4.87
CA ALA A 354 16.44 13.06 -4.69
C ALA A 354 17.08 13.59 -3.40
N ALA A 355 16.98 14.90 -3.14
CA ALA A 355 17.56 15.51 -1.96
C ALA A 355 16.96 14.96 -0.65
N THR A 356 15.63 14.79 -0.61
CA THR A 356 14.92 14.25 0.56
C THR A 356 15.30 12.78 0.79
N MET A 357 15.33 11.97 -0.25
CA MET A 357 15.69 10.54 -0.14
C MET A 357 17.17 10.35 0.23
N HIS A 358 18.04 11.22 -0.24
CA HIS A 358 19.44 11.25 0.21
C HIS A 358 19.55 11.54 1.71
N GLY A 359 18.78 12.51 2.23
CA GLY A 359 18.72 12.79 3.68
C GLY A 359 18.25 11.57 4.49
N VAL A 360 17.19 10.89 4.05
CA VAL A 360 16.69 9.67 4.71
C VAL A 360 17.76 8.57 4.69
N GLN A 361 18.44 8.38 3.55
CA GLN A 361 19.54 7.42 3.43
C GLN A 361 20.68 7.73 4.41
N GLN A 362 21.07 9.00 4.58
CA GLN A 362 22.14 9.38 5.49
C GLN A 362 21.81 8.99 6.94
N TRP A 363 20.60 9.19 7.40
CA TRP A 363 20.19 8.79 8.75
C TRP A 363 20.34 7.28 8.97
N LEU A 364 19.83 6.47 8.06
CA LEU A 364 19.95 5.00 8.12
C LEU A 364 21.39 4.54 7.94
N GLY A 365 22.13 5.11 6.98
CA GLY A 365 23.51 4.74 6.69
C GLY A 365 24.44 4.96 7.89
N THR A 366 24.27 6.08 8.59
CA THR A 366 25.01 6.36 9.84
C THR A 366 24.68 5.33 10.91
N ALA A 367 23.39 4.99 11.08
CA ALA A 367 22.94 3.98 12.04
C ALA A 367 23.46 2.57 11.71
N PHE A 368 23.44 2.16 10.44
CA PHE A 368 24.01 0.86 10.00
C PHE A 368 25.52 0.77 10.28
N THR A 369 26.26 1.86 10.04
CA THR A 369 27.71 1.90 10.32
C THR A 369 27.97 1.79 11.82
N GLN A 370 27.22 2.46 12.67
CA GLN A 370 27.33 2.37 14.12
C GLN A 370 27.03 0.95 14.64
N LEU A 371 25.99 0.30 14.11
CA LEU A 371 25.65 -1.07 14.48
C LEU A 371 26.74 -2.07 14.04
N ALA A 372 27.36 -1.86 12.89
CA ALA A 372 28.45 -2.70 12.41
C ALA A 372 29.73 -2.58 13.26
N SER A 373 29.99 -1.38 13.78
CA SER A 373 31.16 -1.12 14.66
C SER A 373 30.95 -1.59 16.11
N ALA A 374 29.70 -1.80 16.53
CA ALA A 374 29.36 -2.26 17.88
C ALA A 374 29.29 -3.80 18.01
N ARG A 375 29.35 -4.52 16.89
CA ARG A 375 29.41 -6.00 16.82
C ARG A 375 30.84 -6.47 16.60
#